data_19641eab7617660deb0f90e32cea874b
#
_entry.id   19641eab7617660deb0f90e32cea874b
#
_cell.length_a   1.000
_cell.length_b   1.000
_cell.length_c   1.000
_cell.angle_alpha   90.00
_cell.angle_beta   90.00
_cell.angle_gamma   90.00
#
_symmetry.space_group_name_H-M   'P 1'
#
loop_
_entity.id
_entity.type
_entity.pdbx_description
1 polymer ?
#
loop_
_entity_poly.entity_id
_entity_poly.type
_entity_poly.pdbx_seq_one_letter_code
_entity_poly.pdbx_strand_id
1 'polypeptide(L)'
;MLLHLPTGAGKTVIATLIIDRLLCRFGRDSKVLFVAHRKELLDQTAKTLQRQIPRARISIEQGERTADLDAQIIIASIQSLMHRKNAYPADRFSAIICDECHRALAPRWLDVIDYFHEQRSGSTLLLGMTATPRRTDGRSAVALFDTVAYAITKPELQDLGYLVPVHYWSIRADLHLDRVKLSGGDFQLTALSRQMNTEAVRGLTLGAWQARGKGKKTLAFCASVAHARQLAADFAAAGYRSAFIDGRTRDRGGLLGRFAAGEIDVLFNYGVLTEGFDDPTIECLLMARPTTSPLVYNQCLGRGLRPHSGKHFCTVIDIVDRTTHQLQYGACEFAGLPRGWRSRGRDPFRESRALGRVRVNDPDAFAAIRKARSLDDVQDLLMALPPEVIVAGLDGEPVPYYEPVKADAEPDRKQSENALRHLLRQAGAPVRRVEISAETIEKAGPRGDQANDSEIVRVRVRLGAPHINNERFEYLLWHLERATGWMVEFARPARTQAYVRSPRAILRSILPEGQRIVKFAQARSKDSVIADVSGMQAEDVEGIDRIQKDFQQATGLTLELRGQLAFGF
;
A
#
# COMPACT_ATOMS: atom_id res chain seq x y z
N MET A 1 9.24 -9.52 -8.82
CA MET A 1 9.53 -8.10 -8.47
C MET A 1 8.24 -7.37 -8.12
N LEU A 2 8.25 -6.45 -7.16
CA LEU A 2 7.08 -5.65 -6.75
C LEU A 2 7.36 -4.16 -6.92
N LEU A 3 6.40 -3.41 -7.47
CA LEU A 3 6.37 -1.95 -7.48
C LEU A 3 5.28 -1.47 -6.49
N HIS A 4 5.70 -0.78 -5.45
CA HIS A 4 4.78 -0.15 -4.50
C HIS A 4 4.54 1.30 -4.92
N LEU A 5 3.41 1.54 -5.57
CA LEU A 5 3.05 2.81 -6.20
C LEU A 5 1.68 3.27 -5.70
N PRO A 6 1.54 4.45 -5.08
CA PRO A 6 0.25 4.97 -4.64
C PRO A 6 -0.78 5.04 -5.76
N THR A 7 -2.07 5.07 -5.40
CA THR A 7 -3.13 5.36 -6.36
C THR A 7 -2.92 6.77 -6.92
N GLY A 8 -2.99 6.90 -8.23
CA GLY A 8 -2.69 8.15 -8.94
C GLY A 8 -1.24 8.26 -9.46
N ALA A 9 -0.32 7.38 -9.05
CA ALA A 9 1.09 7.38 -9.48
C ALA A 9 1.33 6.96 -10.94
N GLY A 10 0.27 6.74 -11.74
CA GLY A 10 0.44 6.35 -13.14
C GLY A 10 0.83 4.88 -13.35
N LYS A 11 0.41 3.95 -12.47
CA LYS A 11 0.75 2.50 -12.56
C LYS A 11 0.61 1.93 -13.97
N THR A 12 -0.50 2.23 -14.67
CA THR A 12 -0.74 1.75 -16.04
C THR A 12 0.28 2.29 -17.04
N VAL A 13 0.69 3.55 -16.91
CA VAL A 13 1.71 4.17 -17.77
C VAL A 13 3.07 3.51 -17.52
N ILE A 14 3.43 3.31 -16.25
CA ILE A 14 4.68 2.63 -15.86
C ILE A 14 4.70 1.21 -16.40
N ALA A 15 3.58 0.46 -16.25
CA ALA A 15 3.45 -0.88 -16.82
C ALA A 15 3.67 -0.88 -18.33
N THR A 16 3.09 0.08 -19.04
CA THR A 16 3.23 0.21 -20.50
C THR A 16 4.67 0.46 -20.90
N LEU A 17 5.39 1.33 -20.20
CA LEU A 17 6.81 1.59 -20.46
C LEU A 17 7.67 0.36 -20.19
N ILE A 18 7.36 -0.40 -19.13
CA ILE A 18 8.06 -1.66 -18.83
C ILE A 18 7.79 -2.68 -19.94
N ILE A 19 6.54 -2.83 -20.38
CA ILE A 19 6.17 -3.73 -21.49
C ILE A 19 6.93 -3.36 -22.77
N ASP A 20 6.96 -2.08 -23.14
CA ASP A 20 7.70 -1.63 -24.31
C ASP A 20 9.18 -1.98 -24.24
N ARG A 21 9.81 -1.76 -23.08
CA ARG A 21 11.21 -2.13 -22.83
C ARG A 21 11.44 -3.65 -22.90
N LEU A 22 10.53 -4.45 -22.38
CA LEU A 22 10.61 -5.92 -22.44
C LEU A 22 10.51 -6.40 -23.89
N LEU A 23 9.55 -5.88 -24.67
CA LEU A 23 9.40 -6.22 -26.08
C LEU A 23 10.62 -5.79 -26.92
N CYS A 24 11.22 -4.64 -26.62
CA CYS A 24 12.46 -4.20 -27.27
C CYS A 24 13.66 -5.11 -26.93
N ARG A 25 13.77 -5.54 -25.65
CA ARG A 25 14.92 -6.31 -25.16
C ARG A 25 14.88 -7.79 -25.58
N PHE A 26 13.72 -8.41 -25.51
CA PHE A 26 13.55 -9.85 -25.75
C PHE A 26 13.10 -10.18 -27.18
N GLY A 27 12.90 -9.16 -28.03
CA GLY A 27 12.56 -9.32 -29.43
C GLY A 27 11.07 -9.56 -29.71
N ARG A 28 10.76 -9.78 -31.02
CA ARG A 28 9.37 -9.87 -31.51
C ARG A 28 8.59 -11.08 -30.99
N ASP A 29 9.30 -12.13 -30.55
CA ASP A 29 8.69 -13.37 -30.06
C ASP A 29 8.33 -13.30 -28.57
N SER A 30 8.69 -12.21 -27.90
CA SER A 30 8.31 -11.97 -26.51
C SER A 30 6.81 -11.83 -26.38
N LYS A 31 6.25 -12.54 -25.42
CA LYS A 31 4.82 -12.50 -25.09
C LYS A 31 4.67 -12.01 -23.65
N VAL A 32 3.78 -11.05 -23.44
CA VAL A 32 3.51 -10.46 -22.13
C VAL A 32 2.05 -10.68 -21.75
N LEU A 33 1.83 -11.15 -20.52
CA LEU A 33 0.51 -11.27 -19.93
C LEU A 33 0.31 -10.14 -18.92
N PHE A 34 -0.70 -9.29 -19.14
CA PHE A 34 -1.15 -8.28 -18.18
C PHE A 34 -2.45 -8.75 -17.53
N VAL A 35 -2.45 -8.93 -16.22
CA VAL A 35 -3.60 -9.44 -15.47
C VAL A 35 -4.19 -8.36 -14.59
N ALA A 36 -5.49 -8.12 -14.74
CA ALA A 36 -6.25 -7.22 -13.88
C ALA A 36 -7.58 -7.83 -13.44
N HIS A 37 -8.22 -7.20 -12.46
CA HIS A 37 -9.46 -7.74 -11.87
C HIS A 37 -10.73 -7.15 -12.51
N ARG A 38 -10.71 -5.89 -12.94
CA ARG A 38 -11.91 -5.18 -13.42
C ARG A 38 -11.93 -4.98 -14.93
N LYS A 39 -13.12 -5.10 -15.49
CA LYS A 39 -13.40 -4.97 -16.92
C LYS A 39 -12.93 -3.62 -17.47
N GLU A 40 -13.29 -2.55 -16.80
CA GLU A 40 -13.00 -1.18 -17.22
C GLU A 40 -11.49 -0.90 -17.29
N LEU A 41 -10.71 -1.54 -16.38
CA LEU A 41 -9.24 -1.44 -16.38
C LEU A 41 -8.61 -2.10 -17.60
N LEU A 42 -9.17 -3.21 -18.09
CA LEU A 42 -8.64 -3.92 -19.26
C LEU A 42 -8.76 -3.07 -20.52
N ASP A 43 -9.95 -2.51 -20.77
CA ASP A 43 -10.19 -1.65 -21.94
C ASP A 43 -9.33 -0.37 -21.87
N GLN A 44 -9.20 0.24 -20.69
CA GLN A 44 -8.35 1.42 -20.47
C GLN A 44 -6.87 1.10 -20.70
N THR A 45 -6.39 -0.03 -20.17
CA THR A 45 -5.01 -0.49 -20.36
C THR A 45 -4.73 -0.79 -21.82
N ALA A 46 -5.66 -1.45 -22.52
CA ALA A 46 -5.54 -1.72 -23.96
C ALA A 46 -5.40 -0.43 -24.78
N LYS A 47 -6.26 0.56 -24.51
CA LYS A 47 -6.18 1.89 -25.17
C LYS A 47 -4.85 2.59 -24.89
N THR A 48 -4.36 2.53 -23.66
CA THR A 48 -3.09 3.14 -23.29
C THR A 48 -1.92 2.45 -23.98
N LEU A 49 -1.89 1.12 -23.98
CA LEU A 49 -0.87 0.32 -24.67
C LEU A 49 -0.90 0.56 -26.16
N GLN A 50 -2.10 0.54 -26.80
CA GLN A 50 -2.22 0.77 -28.22
C GLN A 50 -1.72 2.15 -28.65
N ARG A 51 -1.94 3.18 -27.81
CA ARG A 51 -1.45 4.53 -28.07
C ARG A 51 0.06 4.66 -27.91
N GLN A 52 0.64 3.99 -26.90
CA GLN A 52 2.07 4.12 -26.60
C GLN A 52 2.95 3.11 -27.33
N ILE A 53 2.40 1.93 -27.67
CA ILE A 53 3.10 0.88 -28.41
C ILE A 53 2.25 0.49 -29.64
N PRO A 54 2.08 1.39 -30.63
CA PRO A 54 1.19 1.12 -31.77
C PRO A 54 1.58 -0.10 -32.61
N ARG A 55 2.86 -0.46 -32.56
CA ARG A 55 3.45 -1.62 -33.27
C ARG A 55 3.11 -2.98 -32.66
N ALA A 56 2.66 -3.02 -31.38
CA ALA A 56 2.39 -4.26 -30.69
C ALA A 56 0.99 -4.82 -31.05
N ARG A 57 0.93 -6.13 -31.27
CA ARG A 57 -0.35 -6.84 -31.38
C ARG A 57 -0.91 -7.09 -29.99
N ILE A 58 -2.01 -6.42 -29.66
CA ILE A 58 -2.67 -6.46 -28.36
C ILE A 58 -4.01 -7.17 -28.50
N SER A 59 -4.30 -8.10 -27.57
CA SER A 59 -5.60 -8.76 -27.52
C SER A 59 -6.13 -8.84 -26.08
N ILE A 60 -7.45 -8.95 -25.95
CA ILE A 60 -8.12 -8.95 -24.63
C ILE A 60 -8.79 -10.29 -24.38
N GLU A 61 -8.48 -10.90 -23.24
CA GLU A 61 -9.10 -12.12 -22.71
C GLU A 61 -10.11 -11.76 -21.61
N GLN A 62 -11.40 -11.72 -21.94
CA GLN A 62 -12.40 -11.24 -20.98
C GLN A 62 -13.82 -11.67 -21.31
N GLY A 63 -14.50 -12.38 -20.43
CA GLY A 63 -15.89 -12.80 -20.63
C GLY A 63 -16.03 -13.61 -21.92
N GLU A 64 -16.79 -13.12 -22.90
CA GLU A 64 -16.95 -13.74 -24.22
C GLU A 64 -15.80 -13.45 -25.19
N ARG A 65 -14.97 -12.43 -24.88
CA ARG A 65 -13.80 -12.10 -25.71
C ARG A 65 -12.68 -13.11 -25.43
N THR A 66 -12.27 -13.83 -26.45
CA THR A 66 -11.11 -14.73 -26.43
C THR A 66 -9.94 -14.03 -27.10
N ALA A 67 -8.78 -14.04 -26.43
CA ALA A 67 -7.61 -13.39 -27.00
C ALA A 67 -7.01 -14.20 -28.16
N ASP A 68 -6.49 -13.45 -29.13
CA ASP A 68 -5.69 -13.99 -30.22
C ASP A 68 -4.38 -14.56 -29.68
N LEU A 69 -4.12 -15.84 -29.97
CA LEU A 69 -2.89 -16.51 -29.57
C LEU A 69 -1.64 -15.90 -30.23
N ASP A 70 -1.74 -15.21 -31.34
CA ASP A 70 -0.61 -14.54 -31.98
C ASP A 70 -0.31 -13.16 -31.37
N ALA A 71 -1.17 -12.63 -30.50
CA ALA A 71 -0.92 -11.37 -29.84
C ALA A 71 0.37 -11.40 -29.00
N GLN A 72 1.12 -10.30 -29.06
CA GLN A 72 2.32 -10.10 -28.25
C GLN A 72 1.98 -9.72 -26.80
N ILE A 73 0.87 -8.99 -26.64
CA ILE A 73 0.38 -8.56 -25.32
C ILE A 73 -1.04 -9.08 -25.16
N ILE A 74 -1.25 -9.91 -24.16
CA ILE A 74 -2.59 -10.35 -23.76
C ILE A 74 -2.95 -9.62 -22.48
N ILE A 75 -4.05 -8.86 -22.51
CA ILE A 75 -4.62 -8.18 -21.37
C ILE A 75 -5.80 -9.02 -20.90
N ALA A 76 -5.69 -9.61 -19.72
CA ALA A 76 -6.63 -10.61 -19.28
C ALA A 76 -7.32 -10.27 -17.96
N SER A 77 -8.62 -10.58 -17.86
CA SER A 77 -9.27 -10.65 -16.57
C SER A 77 -8.88 -11.94 -15.87
N ILE A 78 -8.56 -11.85 -14.57
CA ILE A 78 -8.27 -13.05 -13.79
C ILE A 78 -9.43 -14.06 -13.83
N GLN A 79 -10.67 -13.58 -13.84
CA GLN A 79 -11.86 -14.44 -13.91
C GLN A 79 -11.88 -15.29 -15.17
N SER A 80 -11.54 -14.71 -16.32
CA SER A 80 -11.49 -15.44 -17.59
C SER A 80 -10.31 -16.43 -17.63
N LEU A 81 -9.12 -16.00 -17.17
CA LEU A 81 -7.94 -16.85 -17.11
C LEU A 81 -8.11 -18.08 -16.22
N MET A 82 -8.81 -17.95 -15.10
CA MET A 82 -9.11 -19.08 -14.23
C MET A 82 -9.81 -20.25 -14.95
N HIS A 83 -10.63 -19.92 -15.94
CA HIS A 83 -11.38 -20.93 -16.72
C HIS A 83 -10.67 -21.32 -18.02
N ARG A 84 -9.79 -20.46 -18.54
CA ARG A 84 -9.20 -20.63 -19.87
C ARG A 84 -7.67 -20.70 -19.89
N LYS A 85 -7.01 -20.70 -18.75
CA LYS A 85 -5.53 -20.75 -18.69
C LYS A 85 -4.95 -21.90 -19.51
N ASN A 86 -5.63 -23.07 -19.54
CA ASN A 86 -5.21 -24.26 -20.27
C ASN A 86 -5.30 -24.12 -21.79
N ALA A 87 -5.97 -23.08 -22.32
CA ALA A 87 -5.95 -22.75 -23.74
C ALA A 87 -4.63 -22.11 -24.19
N TYR A 88 -3.78 -21.72 -23.23
CA TYR A 88 -2.47 -21.15 -23.47
C TYR A 88 -1.37 -22.11 -23.06
N PRO A 89 -0.28 -22.26 -23.86
CA PRO A 89 0.92 -22.96 -23.37
C PRO A 89 1.43 -22.33 -22.07
N ALA A 90 1.77 -23.17 -21.10
CA ALA A 90 2.15 -22.70 -19.78
C ALA A 90 3.46 -21.89 -19.79
N ASP A 91 4.36 -22.16 -20.75
CA ASP A 91 5.62 -21.47 -20.98
C ASP A 91 5.53 -20.28 -21.93
N ARG A 92 4.32 -19.89 -22.33
CA ARG A 92 4.07 -18.87 -23.35
C ARG A 92 4.66 -17.50 -23.02
N PHE A 93 4.53 -17.05 -21.77
CA PHE A 93 4.82 -15.67 -21.41
C PHE A 93 6.22 -15.47 -20.87
N SER A 94 6.92 -14.47 -21.41
CA SER A 94 8.22 -14.01 -20.89
C SER A 94 8.06 -13.12 -19.66
N ALA A 95 6.89 -12.45 -19.53
CA ALA A 95 6.56 -11.63 -18.38
C ALA A 95 5.07 -11.71 -18.05
N ILE A 96 4.79 -11.69 -16.75
CA ILE A 96 3.44 -11.59 -16.19
C ILE A 96 3.40 -10.33 -15.33
N ILE A 97 2.49 -9.41 -15.66
CA ILE A 97 2.30 -8.17 -14.93
C ILE A 97 0.95 -8.22 -14.22
N CYS A 98 0.97 -8.17 -12.90
CA CYS A 98 -0.23 -8.21 -12.06
C CYS A 98 -0.56 -6.81 -11.54
N ASP A 99 -1.63 -6.21 -12.05
CA ASP A 99 -2.17 -4.97 -11.48
C ASP A 99 -3.00 -5.26 -10.22
N GLU A 100 -2.93 -4.33 -9.25
CA GLU A 100 -3.52 -4.50 -7.91
C GLU A 100 -3.17 -5.87 -7.29
N CYS A 101 -1.87 -6.20 -7.33
CA CYS A 101 -1.34 -7.52 -6.95
C CYS A 101 -1.56 -7.90 -5.48
N HIS A 102 -2.05 -6.99 -4.61
CA HIS A 102 -2.54 -7.35 -3.28
C HIS A 102 -3.68 -8.38 -3.33
N ARG A 103 -4.39 -8.48 -4.47
CA ARG A 103 -5.42 -9.49 -4.73
C ARG A 103 -4.83 -10.85 -5.12
N ALA A 104 -3.59 -10.86 -5.59
CA ALA A 104 -2.91 -12.06 -6.10
C ALA A 104 -2.66 -13.13 -5.02
N LEU A 105 -2.82 -12.79 -3.75
CA LEU A 105 -2.79 -13.75 -2.63
C LEU A 105 -4.04 -14.65 -2.54
N ALA A 106 -5.07 -14.40 -3.34
CA ALA A 106 -6.23 -15.28 -3.38
C ALA A 106 -5.86 -16.60 -4.10
N PRO A 107 -6.35 -17.78 -3.63
CA PRO A 107 -5.96 -19.08 -4.18
C PRO A 107 -6.11 -19.19 -5.71
N ARG A 108 -7.17 -18.61 -6.24
CA ARG A 108 -7.45 -18.62 -7.68
C ARG A 108 -6.46 -17.78 -8.51
N TRP A 109 -5.94 -16.70 -7.95
CA TRP A 109 -4.89 -15.91 -8.57
C TRP A 109 -3.57 -16.67 -8.58
N LEU A 110 -3.24 -17.28 -7.44
CA LEU A 110 -2.04 -18.09 -7.30
C LEU A 110 -2.03 -19.23 -8.31
N ASP A 111 -3.15 -19.94 -8.48
CA ASP A 111 -3.28 -21.02 -9.45
C ASP A 111 -3.00 -20.57 -10.91
N VAL A 112 -3.39 -19.35 -11.29
CA VAL A 112 -3.08 -18.80 -12.62
C VAL A 112 -1.62 -18.37 -12.72
N ILE A 113 -1.09 -17.69 -11.70
CA ILE A 113 0.31 -17.25 -11.68
C ILE A 113 1.23 -18.46 -11.73
N ASP A 114 0.97 -19.47 -10.92
CA ASP A 114 1.76 -20.68 -10.83
C ASP A 114 1.77 -21.45 -12.16
N TYR A 115 0.61 -21.52 -12.82
CA TYR A 115 0.51 -22.18 -14.13
C TYR A 115 1.47 -21.57 -15.16
N PHE A 116 1.58 -20.24 -15.23
CA PHE A 116 2.41 -19.58 -16.23
C PHE A 116 3.84 -19.28 -15.75
N HIS A 117 4.07 -19.17 -14.46
CA HIS A 117 5.37 -18.78 -13.92
C HIS A 117 6.27 -19.97 -13.64
N GLU A 118 5.72 -21.09 -13.16
CA GLU A 118 6.51 -22.23 -12.72
C GLU A 118 7.00 -23.13 -13.87
N GLN A 119 6.25 -23.19 -14.96
CA GLN A 119 6.56 -24.11 -16.07
C GLN A 119 7.81 -23.71 -16.88
N ARG A 120 8.30 -22.50 -16.76
CA ARG A 120 9.43 -21.97 -17.54
C ARG A 120 10.75 -21.95 -16.78
N SER A 121 10.97 -22.84 -15.83
CA SER A 121 12.24 -22.97 -15.08
C SER A 121 12.78 -21.63 -14.52
N GLY A 122 11.90 -20.74 -14.03
CA GLY A 122 12.28 -19.47 -13.41
C GLY A 122 12.66 -18.34 -14.37
N SER A 123 12.47 -18.50 -15.69
CA SER A 123 12.81 -17.46 -16.68
C SER A 123 11.69 -16.45 -16.95
N THR A 124 10.47 -16.67 -16.44
CA THR A 124 9.36 -15.72 -16.59
C THR A 124 9.43 -14.62 -15.54
N LEU A 125 9.47 -13.36 -15.97
CA LEU A 125 9.42 -12.21 -15.06
C LEU A 125 8.02 -12.08 -14.47
N LEU A 126 7.90 -12.19 -13.14
CA LEU A 126 6.66 -11.83 -12.42
C LEU A 126 6.80 -10.43 -11.83
N LEU A 127 5.97 -9.49 -12.30
CA LEU A 127 5.92 -8.11 -11.85
C LEU A 127 4.55 -7.81 -11.22
N GLY A 128 4.55 -7.40 -9.97
CA GLY A 128 3.36 -6.92 -9.27
C GLY A 128 3.37 -5.42 -9.12
N MET A 129 2.20 -4.79 -9.23
CA MET A 129 2.00 -3.39 -8.92
C MET A 129 0.85 -3.24 -7.93
N THR A 130 1.03 -2.44 -6.90
CA THR A 130 -0.03 -2.16 -5.93
C THR A 130 0.20 -0.84 -5.21
N ALA A 131 -0.90 -0.20 -4.81
CA ALA A 131 -0.87 0.95 -3.92
C ALA A 131 -0.82 0.56 -2.43
N THR A 132 -1.19 -0.68 -2.11
CA THR A 132 -1.25 -1.21 -0.76
C THR A 132 -0.77 -2.66 -0.79
N PRO A 133 0.48 -2.93 -0.43
CA PRO A 133 1.01 -4.30 -0.46
C PRO A 133 0.34 -5.21 0.58
N ARG A 134 -0.29 -4.64 1.60
CA ARG A 134 -1.02 -5.38 2.63
C ARG A 134 -2.52 -5.43 2.37
N ARG A 135 -3.08 -6.61 2.61
CA ARG A 135 -4.53 -6.81 2.64
C ARG A 135 -5.09 -6.51 4.04
N THR A 136 -6.40 -6.30 4.09
CA THR A 136 -7.15 -6.13 5.36
C THR A 136 -7.10 -7.36 6.26
N ASP A 137 -6.84 -8.55 5.69
CA ASP A 137 -6.67 -9.82 6.41
C ASP A 137 -5.22 -10.01 6.96
N GLY A 138 -4.38 -8.98 6.85
CA GLY A 138 -3.00 -8.97 7.37
C GLY A 138 -1.96 -9.63 6.45
N ARG A 139 -2.38 -10.31 5.37
CA ARG A 139 -1.46 -10.90 4.40
C ARG A 139 -0.80 -9.83 3.53
N SER A 140 0.47 -10.03 3.19
CA SER A 140 1.25 -9.09 2.38
C SER A 140 1.54 -9.66 0.99
N ALA A 141 1.25 -8.89 -0.05
CA ALA A 141 1.61 -9.23 -1.43
C ALA A 141 3.13 -9.33 -1.64
N VAL A 142 3.93 -8.68 -0.77
CA VAL A 142 5.40 -8.78 -0.79
C VAL A 142 5.86 -10.24 -0.75
N ALA A 143 5.10 -11.12 -0.08
CA ALA A 143 5.43 -12.54 0.02
C ALA A 143 5.39 -13.31 -1.31
N LEU A 144 4.77 -12.74 -2.35
CA LEU A 144 4.71 -13.34 -3.70
C LEU A 144 5.89 -12.98 -4.59
N PHE A 145 6.66 -11.97 -4.22
CA PHE A 145 7.71 -11.41 -5.07
C PHE A 145 9.08 -11.52 -4.40
N ASP A 146 10.11 -11.73 -5.21
CA ASP A 146 11.49 -11.87 -4.72
C ASP A 146 12.04 -10.56 -4.15
N THR A 147 11.59 -9.41 -4.66
CA THR A 147 12.08 -8.10 -4.24
C THR A 147 11.04 -7.01 -4.47
N VAL A 148 11.09 -5.98 -3.62
CA VAL A 148 10.47 -4.68 -3.89
C VAL A 148 11.46 -3.87 -4.72
N ALA A 149 11.19 -3.79 -6.03
CA ALA A 149 12.10 -3.14 -6.96
C ALA A 149 12.04 -1.60 -6.86
N TYR A 150 10.87 -1.07 -6.50
CA TYR A 150 10.69 0.36 -6.32
C TYR A 150 9.50 0.65 -5.40
N ALA A 151 9.65 1.68 -4.58
CA ALA A 151 8.58 2.21 -3.74
C ALA A 151 8.66 3.74 -3.74
N ILE A 152 7.51 4.40 -3.82
CA ILE A 152 7.39 5.85 -3.69
C ILE A 152 6.16 6.18 -2.86
N THR A 153 6.25 7.23 -2.06
CA THR A 153 5.16 7.68 -1.18
C THR A 153 4.33 8.79 -1.83
N LYS A 154 3.12 9.05 -1.29
CA LYS A 154 2.30 10.18 -1.75
C LYS A 154 2.99 11.54 -1.57
N PRO A 155 3.62 11.84 -0.40
CA PRO A 155 4.37 13.08 -0.24
C PRO A 155 5.45 13.29 -1.29
N GLU A 156 6.22 12.24 -1.62
CA GLU A 156 7.23 12.33 -2.68
C GLU A 156 6.62 12.61 -4.05
N LEU A 157 5.49 11.97 -4.37
CA LEU A 157 4.76 12.25 -5.62
C LEU A 157 4.18 13.67 -5.65
N GLN A 158 3.76 14.22 -4.51
CA GLN A 158 3.32 15.62 -4.41
C GLN A 158 4.49 16.59 -4.62
N ASP A 159 5.65 16.32 -4.04
CA ASP A 159 6.85 17.14 -4.22
C ASP A 159 7.34 17.14 -5.67
N LEU A 160 7.21 16.00 -6.35
CA LEU A 160 7.53 15.84 -7.77
C LEU A 160 6.44 16.39 -8.71
N GLY A 161 5.30 16.88 -8.17
CA GLY A 161 4.19 17.41 -8.96
C GLY A 161 3.31 16.37 -9.65
N TYR A 162 3.50 15.09 -9.36
CA TYR A 162 2.66 14.01 -9.92
C TYR A 162 1.34 13.80 -9.16
N LEU A 163 1.21 14.38 -7.98
CA LEU A 163 -0.04 14.48 -7.23
C LEU A 163 -0.21 15.90 -6.69
N VAL A 164 -1.45 16.38 -6.62
CA VAL A 164 -1.74 17.67 -5.99
C VAL A 164 -1.85 17.53 -4.46
N PRO A 165 -1.55 18.59 -3.70
CA PRO A 165 -1.78 18.64 -2.26
C PRO A 165 -3.25 18.46 -1.89
N VAL A 166 -3.50 18.10 -0.63
CA VAL A 166 -4.84 17.92 -0.05
C VAL A 166 -5.20 19.09 0.85
N HIS A 167 -6.38 19.70 0.65
CA HIS A 167 -7.01 20.55 1.66
C HIS A 167 -8.05 19.70 2.42
N TYR A 168 -7.69 19.24 3.60
CA TYR A 168 -8.46 18.24 4.36
C TYR A 168 -9.35 18.82 5.44
N TRP A 169 -10.60 18.38 5.46
CA TRP A 169 -11.62 18.75 6.43
C TRP A 169 -12.34 17.51 6.96
N SER A 170 -12.18 17.23 8.25
CA SER A 170 -12.98 16.22 8.95
C SER A 170 -14.21 16.87 9.59
N ILE A 171 -15.39 16.40 9.21
CA ILE A 171 -16.68 16.89 9.69
C ILE A 171 -17.27 15.84 10.62
N ARG A 172 -17.42 16.19 11.90
CA ARG A 172 -17.87 15.26 12.92
C ARG A 172 -19.40 15.17 12.95
N ALA A 173 -19.91 13.98 12.79
CA ALA A 173 -21.32 13.62 12.88
C ALA A 173 -21.54 12.57 13.97
N ASP A 174 -22.74 12.51 14.52
CA ASP A 174 -23.13 11.46 15.47
C ASP A 174 -23.57 10.21 14.69
N LEU A 175 -22.57 9.40 14.26
CA LEU A 175 -22.78 8.24 13.42
C LEU A 175 -22.97 6.95 14.21
N HIS A 176 -22.58 6.94 15.49
CA HIS A 176 -22.63 5.76 16.36
C HIS A 176 -22.00 4.51 15.72
N LEU A 177 -20.81 4.67 15.09
CA LEU A 177 -20.12 3.58 14.39
C LEU A 177 -19.64 2.49 15.34
N ASP A 178 -19.54 2.74 16.62
CA ASP A 178 -19.32 1.77 17.69
C ASP A 178 -20.36 0.64 17.69
N ARG A 179 -21.60 0.95 17.24
CA ARG A 179 -22.71 -0.01 17.13
C ARG A 179 -22.76 -0.74 15.78
N VAL A 180 -21.93 -0.35 14.83
CA VAL A 180 -21.87 -0.97 13.50
C VAL A 180 -20.88 -2.12 13.49
N LYS A 181 -21.35 -3.34 13.27
CA LYS A 181 -20.51 -4.54 13.18
C LYS A 181 -19.55 -4.46 11.98
N LEU A 182 -18.37 -5.07 12.13
CA LEU A 182 -17.42 -5.25 11.04
C LEU A 182 -17.74 -6.55 10.28
N SER A 183 -17.56 -6.52 8.96
CA SER A 183 -17.69 -7.65 8.07
C SER A 183 -16.65 -7.56 6.96
N GLY A 184 -15.83 -8.60 6.78
CA GLY A 184 -14.79 -8.62 5.74
C GLY A 184 -13.70 -7.54 5.93
N GLY A 185 -13.50 -7.04 7.16
CA GLY A 185 -12.50 -6.03 7.47
C GLY A 185 -12.95 -4.58 7.24
N ASP A 186 -14.24 -4.34 6.98
CA ASP A 186 -14.86 -3.01 6.90
C ASP A 186 -16.21 -2.99 7.60
N PHE A 187 -16.85 -1.83 7.74
CA PHE A 187 -18.18 -1.72 8.31
C PHE A 187 -19.23 -2.50 7.52
N GLN A 188 -20.15 -3.17 8.23
CA GLN A 188 -21.29 -3.81 7.60
C GLN A 188 -22.15 -2.78 6.86
N LEU A 189 -22.22 -2.89 5.53
CA LEU A 189 -22.76 -1.86 4.65
C LEU A 189 -24.21 -1.47 4.96
N THR A 190 -25.06 -2.45 5.31
CA THR A 190 -26.49 -2.20 5.63
C THR A 190 -26.63 -1.33 6.89
N ALA A 191 -25.88 -1.66 7.94
CA ALA A 191 -25.91 -0.91 9.19
C ALA A 191 -25.28 0.48 9.02
N LEU A 192 -24.14 0.58 8.34
CA LEU A 192 -23.50 1.85 8.00
C LEU A 192 -24.44 2.75 7.18
N SER A 193 -25.11 2.18 6.17
CA SER A 193 -26.07 2.92 5.35
C SER A 193 -27.19 3.54 6.16
N ARG A 194 -27.73 2.86 7.17
CA ARG A 194 -28.76 3.40 8.05
C ARG A 194 -28.27 4.62 8.80
N GLN A 195 -27.07 4.59 9.34
CA GLN A 195 -26.49 5.72 10.08
C GLN A 195 -26.22 6.92 9.16
N MET A 196 -25.64 6.67 7.98
CA MET A 196 -25.28 7.72 7.02
C MET A 196 -26.49 8.36 6.33
N ASN A 197 -27.61 7.64 6.21
CA ASN A 197 -28.79 8.07 5.46
C ASN A 197 -29.86 8.76 6.34
N THR A 198 -29.53 9.14 7.57
CA THR A 198 -30.43 9.98 8.39
C THR A 198 -30.47 11.42 7.85
N GLU A 199 -31.59 12.10 8.01
CA GLU A 199 -31.75 13.49 7.54
C GLU A 199 -30.69 14.42 8.16
N ALA A 200 -30.41 14.28 9.46
CA ALA A 200 -29.40 15.05 10.16
C ALA A 200 -28.00 14.91 9.54
N VAL A 201 -27.58 13.66 9.23
CA VAL A 201 -26.25 13.40 8.63
C VAL A 201 -26.19 13.89 7.18
N ARG A 202 -27.26 13.73 6.41
CA ARG A 202 -27.33 14.25 5.04
C ARG A 202 -27.32 15.78 5.02
N GLY A 203 -28.09 16.42 5.89
CA GLY A 203 -28.09 17.89 6.05
C GLY A 203 -26.70 18.42 6.45
N LEU A 204 -26.03 17.76 7.41
CA LEU A 204 -24.66 18.07 7.79
C LEU A 204 -23.69 17.90 6.58
N THR A 205 -23.85 16.84 5.81
CA THR A 205 -23.03 16.55 4.62
C THR A 205 -23.19 17.64 3.56
N LEU A 206 -24.43 18.07 3.29
CA LEU A 206 -24.73 19.18 2.38
C LEU A 206 -24.11 20.49 2.89
N GLY A 207 -24.32 20.84 4.15
CA GLY A 207 -23.77 22.06 4.76
C GLY A 207 -22.22 22.08 4.73
N ALA A 208 -21.60 20.95 5.00
CA ALA A 208 -20.14 20.81 4.92
C ALA A 208 -19.62 21.05 3.50
N TRP A 209 -20.31 20.47 2.50
CA TRP A 209 -19.95 20.68 1.10
C TRP A 209 -20.21 22.14 0.67
N GLN A 210 -21.30 22.75 1.07
CA GLN A 210 -21.58 24.18 0.81
C GLN A 210 -20.46 25.07 1.32
N ALA A 211 -19.95 24.77 2.52
CA ALA A 211 -18.90 25.56 3.15
C ALA A 211 -17.52 25.37 2.53
N ARG A 212 -17.20 24.20 1.94
CA ARG A 212 -15.83 23.82 1.55
C ARG A 212 -15.67 23.34 0.12
N GLY A 213 -16.75 22.79 -0.47
CA GLY A 213 -16.75 22.17 -1.80
C GLY A 213 -17.55 22.91 -2.86
N LYS A 214 -18.38 23.89 -2.49
CA LYS A 214 -19.19 24.67 -3.41
C LYS A 214 -18.32 25.32 -4.50
N GLY A 215 -18.77 25.19 -5.76
CA GLY A 215 -18.05 25.70 -6.93
C GLY A 215 -16.91 24.80 -7.42
N LYS A 216 -16.68 23.66 -6.78
CA LYS A 216 -15.66 22.66 -7.17
C LYS A 216 -16.32 21.41 -7.72
N LYS A 217 -15.82 20.91 -8.84
CA LYS A 217 -16.25 19.63 -9.41
C LYS A 217 -16.02 18.52 -8.40
N THR A 218 -17.11 17.92 -7.92
CA THR A 218 -17.09 17.03 -6.73
C THR A 218 -17.44 15.60 -7.09
N LEU A 219 -16.60 14.65 -6.67
CA LEU A 219 -16.92 13.23 -6.65
C LEU A 219 -17.21 12.81 -5.20
N ALA A 220 -18.41 12.26 -4.97
CA ALA A 220 -18.86 11.84 -3.65
C ALA A 220 -18.91 10.31 -3.54
N PHE A 221 -18.34 9.75 -2.46
CA PHE A 221 -18.38 8.32 -2.15
C PHE A 221 -19.41 8.06 -1.05
N CYS A 222 -20.41 7.22 -1.36
CA CYS A 222 -21.56 6.98 -0.50
C CYS A 222 -21.56 5.58 0.11
N ALA A 223 -22.27 5.40 1.24
CA ALA A 223 -22.36 4.13 1.97
C ALA A 223 -23.29 3.09 1.29
N SER A 224 -24.23 3.54 0.45
CA SER A 224 -25.14 2.67 -0.30
C SER A 224 -25.74 3.40 -1.51
N VAL A 225 -26.42 2.65 -2.39
CA VAL A 225 -27.20 3.23 -3.51
C VAL A 225 -28.32 4.14 -3.00
N ALA A 226 -29.03 3.74 -1.94
CA ALA A 226 -30.09 4.56 -1.35
C ALA A 226 -29.54 5.88 -0.80
N HIS A 227 -28.38 5.84 -0.12
CA HIS A 227 -27.70 7.03 0.39
C HIS A 227 -27.24 7.96 -0.75
N ALA A 228 -26.64 7.40 -1.81
CA ALA A 228 -26.20 8.18 -2.99
C ALA A 228 -27.39 8.88 -3.67
N ARG A 229 -28.50 8.16 -3.85
CA ARG A 229 -29.73 8.69 -4.45
C ARG A 229 -30.33 9.82 -3.61
N GLN A 230 -30.42 9.62 -2.29
CA GLN A 230 -31.01 10.61 -1.40
C GLN A 230 -30.16 11.87 -1.29
N LEU A 231 -28.82 11.74 -1.17
CA LEU A 231 -27.92 12.91 -1.22
C LEU A 231 -28.03 13.66 -2.55
N ALA A 232 -28.10 12.95 -3.68
CA ALA A 232 -28.29 13.61 -4.97
C ALA A 232 -29.61 14.40 -5.01
N ALA A 233 -30.70 13.85 -4.43
CA ALA A 233 -31.98 14.55 -4.33
C ALA A 233 -31.91 15.77 -3.40
N ASP A 234 -31.28 15.64 -2.22
CA ASP A 234 -31.10 16.73 -1.27
C ASP A 234 -30.29 17.90 -1.87
N PHE A 235 -29.21 17.58 -2.63
CA PHE A 235 -28.41 18.59 -3.33
C PHE A 235 -29.18 19.24 -4.47
N ALA A 236 -29.98 18.48 -5.23
CA ALA A 236 -30.84 19.02 -6.29
C ALA A 236 -31.90 19.95 -5.71
N ALA A 237 -32.54 19.58 -4.58
CA ALA A 237 -33.50 20.41 -3.86
C ALA A 237 -32.87 21.73 -3.36
N ALA A 238 -31.57 21.71 -3.04
CA ALA A 238 -30.80 22.90 -2.68
C ALA A 238 -30.27 23.70 -3.89
N GLY A 239 -30.68 23.35 -5.12
CA GLY A 239 -30.36 24.08 -6.34
C GLY A 239 -29.03 23.73 -7.03
N TYR A 240 -28.39 22.60 -6.65
CA TYR A 240 -27.13 22.16 -7.26
C TYR A 240 -27.37 21.08 -8.34
N ARG A 241 -26.57 21.11 -9.41
CA ARG A 241 -26.61 20.11 -10.47
C ARG A 241 -25.96 18.82 -9.97
N SER A 242 -26.76 17.91 -9.49
CA SER A 242 -26.32 16.66 -8.86
C SER A 242 -26.86 15.45 -9.59
N ALA A 243 -26.11 14.38 -9.58
CA ALA A 243 -26.51 13.08 -10.09
C ALA A 243 -25.94 11.96 -9.23
N PHE A 244 -26.47 10.72 -9.35
CA PHE A 244 -25.86 9.55 -8.74
C PHE A 244 -25.58 8.46 -9.78
N ILE A 245 -24.60 7.61 -9.49
CA ILE A 245 -24.17 6.47 -10.31
C ILE A 245 -23.96 5.23 -9.45
N ASP A 246 -24.44 4.10 -9.94
CA ASP A 246 -24.31 2.79 -9.28
C ASP A 246 -24.05 1.66 -10.29
N GLY A 247 -24.04 0.41 -9.81
CA GLY A 247 -23.87 -0.78 -10.62
C GLY A 247 -24.98 -1.02 -11.66
N ARG A 248 -26.16 -0.43 -11.49
CA ARG A 248 -27.36 -0.60 -12.34
C ARG A 248 -27.59 0.56 -13.30
N THR A 249 -26.78 1.61 -13.24
CA THR A 249 -26.89 2.76 -14.14
C THR A 249 -26.68 2.30 -15.58
N ARG A 250 -27.73 2.44 -16.44
CA ARG A 250 -27.73 1.95 -17.83
C ARG A 250 -26.81 2.79 -18.73
N ASP A 251 -26.96 4.11 -18.73
CA ASP A 251 -26.13 5.04 -19.51
C ASP A 251 -25.03 5.64 -18.64
N ARG A 252 -24.05 4.81 -18.27
CA ARG A 252 -22.86 5.29 -17.56
C ARG A 252 -22.01 6.23 -18.39
N GLY A 253 -21.88 5.95 -19.69
CA GLY A 253 -21.04 6.73 -20.59
C GLY A 253 -21.53 8.15 -20.71
N GLY A 254 -22.83 8.34 -20.98
CA GLY A 254 -23.44 9.65 -21.06
C GLY A 254 -23.39 10.42 -19.75
N LEU A 255 -23.67 9.76 -18.62
CA LEU A 255 -23.60 10.39 -17.30
C LEU A 255 -22.17 10.87 -16.96
N LEU A 256 -21.17 10.04 -17.20
CA LEU A 256 -19.76 10.39 -16.98
C LEU A 256 -19.30 11.47 -17.96
N GLY A 257 -19.78 11.45 -19.20
CA GLY A 257 -19.53 12.51 -20.20
C GLY A 257 -20.07 13.87 -19.73
N ARG A 258 -21.30 13.91 -19.23
CA ARG A 258 -21.90 15.12 -18.64
C ARG A 258 -21.13 15.61 -17.40
N PHE A 259 -20.69 14.71 -16.55
CA PHE A 259 -19.85 15.06 -15.41
C PHE A 259 -18.49 15.60 -15.88
N ALA A 260 -17.85 14.97 -16.87
CA ALA A 260 -16.61 15.46 -17.46
C ALA A 260 -16.78 16.87 -18.08
N ALA A 261 -17.88 17.11 -18.76
CA ALA A 261 -18.22 18.41 -19.36
C ALA A 261 -18.57 19.51 -18.32
N GLY A 262 -18.64 19.18 -17.01
CA GLY A 262 -19.00 20.15 -15.97
C GLY A 262 -20.49 20.48 -15.91
N GLU A 263 -21.36 19.68 -16.53
CA GLU A 263 -22.82 19.84 -16.44
C GLU A 263 -23.38 19.34 -15.10
N ILE A 264 -22.58 18.58 -14.34
CA ILE A 264 -22.90 18.03 -13.03
C ILE A 264 -21.86 18.55 -12.05
N ASP A 265 -22.30 19.25 -10.99
CA ASP A 265 -21.42 19.79 -9.95
C ASP A 265 -20.96 18.69 -8.98
N VAL A 266 -21.88 17.77 -8.62
CA VAL A 266 -21.62 16.69 -7.66
C VAL A 266 -22.12 15.36 -8.21
N LEU A 267 -21.21 14.41 -8.38
CA LEU A 267 -21.53 13.05 -8.77
C LEU A 267 -21.41 12.13 -7.56
N PHE A 268 -22.54 11.65 -7.06
CA PHE A 268 -22.61 10.69 -5.98
C PHE A 268 -22.46 9.26 -6.50
N ASN A 269 -21.50 8.50 -5.94
CA ASN A 269 -21.29 7.13 -6.39
C ASN A 269 -21.32 6.11 -5.26
N TYR A 270 -21.75 4.89 -5.61
CA TYR A 270 -21.63 3.73 -4.77
C TYR A 270 -21.04 2.56 -5.53
N GLY A 271 -19.85 2.13 -5.10
CA GLY A 271 -19.21 0.88 -5.53
C GLY A 271 -18.65 0.84 -6.95
N VAL A 272 -18.76 1.92 -7.75
CA VAL A 272 -18.38 1.86 -9.18
C VAL A 272 -17.20 2.75 -9.58
N LEU A 273 -16.97 3.89 -8.92
CA LEU A 273 -15.90 4.84 -9.29
C LEU A 273 -14.68 4.79 -8.37
N THR A 274 -14.65 3.83 -7.46
CA THR A 274 -13.51 3.63 -6.54
C THR A 274 -12.25 3.18 -7.28
N GLU A 275 -12.42 2.36 -8.32
CA GLU A 275 -11.32 1.86 -9.16
C GLU A 275 -11.65 2.12 -10.63
N GLY A 276 -10.62 2.30 -11.49
CA GLY A 276 -10.77 2.39 -12.94
C GLY A 276 -11.35 3.68 -13.49
N PHE A 277 -11.79 4.63 -12.66
CA PHE A 277 -12.29 5.93 -13.11
C PHE A 277 -11.16 6.95 -13.19
N ASP A 278 -11.07 7.68 -14.30
CA ASP A 278 -10.03 8.67 -14.56
C ASP A 278 -10.62 10.00 -15.00
N ASP A 279 -10.74 10.94 -14.07
CA ASP A 279 -11.08 12.33 -14.35
C ASP A 279 -10.18 13.25 -13.50
N PRO A 280 -9.11 13.80 -14.07
CA PRO A 280 -8.16 14.65 -13.33
C PRO A 280 -8.76 16.02 -12.93
N THR A 281 -9.90 16.40 -13.54
CA THR A 281 -10.55 17.69 -13.25
C THR A 281 -11.34 17.71 -11.95
N ILE A 282 -11.43 16.59 -11.21
CA ILE A 282 -12.06 16.52 -9.89
C ILE A 282 -11.28 17.37 -8.89
N GLU A 283 -11.93 18.38 -8.34
CA GLU A 283 -11.33 19.34 -7.38
C GLU A 283 -11.74 19.08 -5.93
N CYS A 284 -12.83 18.31 -5.73
CA CYS A 284 -13.34 17.99 -4.40
C CYS A 284 -13.72 16.51 -4.30
N LEU A 285 -13.31 15.86 -3.21
CA LEU A 285 -13.78 14.55 -2.80
C LEU A 285 -14.66 14.69 -1.56
N LEU A 286 -15.88 14.17 -1.63
CA LEU A 286 -16.79 14.10 -0.49
C LEU A 286 -16.88 12.64 -0.03
N MET A 287 -16.22 12.35 1.09
CA MET A 287 -16.13 11.01 1.67
C MET A 287 -17.30 10.79 2.62
N ALA A 288 -18.50 10.57 2.07
CA ALA A 288 -19.72 10.25 2.81
C ALA A 288 -19.87 8.73 3.05
N ARG A 289 -18.75 8.03 3.14
CA ARG A 289 -18.64 6.62 3.47
C ARG A 289 -17.49 6.37 4.42
N PRO A 290 -17.73 6.42 5.73
CA PRO A 290 -16.76 5.95 6.70
C PRO A 290 -16.28 4.53 6.37
N THR A 291 -14.98 4.27 6.53
CA THR A 291 -14.37 2.96 6.26
C THR A 291 -13.27 2.65 7.26
N THR A 292 -13.11 1.38 7.59
CA THR A 292 -11.97 0.87 8.37
C THR A 292 -10.88 0.32 7.47
N SER A 293 -11.09 0.35 6.14
CA SER A 293 -10.17 -0.18 5.15
C SER A 293 -9.25 0.90 4.58
N PRO A 294 -7.95 0.87 4.88
CA PRO A 294 -6.98 1.79 4.27
C PRO A 294 -6.97 1.68 2.75
N LEU A 295 -7.20 0.47 2.23
CA LEU A 295 -7.26 0.22 0.79
C LEU A 295 -8.39 1.01 0.13
N VAL A 296 -9.62 0.89 0.67
CA VAL A 296 -10.79 1.59 0.14
C VAL A 296 -10.59 3.10 0.21
N TYR A 297 -10.12 3.59 1.38
CA TYR A 297 -9.83 5.01 1.55
C TYR A 297 -8.80 5.53 0.55
N ASN A 298 -7.69 4.81 0.38
CA ASN A 298 -6.62 5.14 -0.56
C ASN A 298 -7.11 5.20 -2.01
N GLN A 299 -7.96 4.26 -2.42
CA GLN A 299 -8.53 4.22 -3.77
C GLN A 299 -9.45 5.42 -4.03
N CYS A 300 -10.30 5.76 -3.07
CA CYS A 300 -11.16 6.95 -3.15
C CYS A 300 -10.32 8.24 -3.22
N LEU A 301 -9.37 8.41 -2.30
CA LEU A 301 -8.50 9.57 -2.24
C LEU A 301 -7.73 9.78 -3.55
N GLY A 302 -7.20 8.70 -4.12
CA GLY A 302 -6.45 8.75 -5.37
C GLY A 302 -7.23 9.24 -6.59
N ARG A 303 -8.58 9.33 -6.53
CA ARG A 303 -9.40 9.88 -7.63
C ARG A 303 -9.28 11.39 -7.74
N GLY A 304 -9.08 12.09 -6.63
CA GLY A 304 -8.98 13.54 -6.60
C GLY A 304 -7.56 14.09 -6.67
N LEU A 305 -6.52 13.28 -6.48
CA LEU A 305 -5.16 13.80 -6.35
C LEU A 305 -4.41 13.99 -7.67
N ARG A 306 -4.99 13.62 -8.81
CA ARG A 306 -4.33 13.77 -10.11
C ARG A 306 -4.18 15.24 -10.48
N PRO A 307 -3.01 15.64 -11.00
CA PRO A 307 -2.79 17.00 -11.46
C PRO A 307 -3.60 17.30 -12.72
N HIS A 308 -4.05 18.53 -12.85
CA HIS A 308 -4.68 19.08 -14.04
C HIS A 308 -4.32 20.57 -14.14
N SER A 309 -4.35 21.13 -15.33
CA SER A 309 -4.10 22.57 -15.54
C SER A 309 -5.05 23.40 -14.67
N GLY A 310 -4.50 24.33 -13.91
CA GLY A 310 -5.25 25.19 -12.96
C GLY A 310 -5.65 24.55 -11.63
N LYS A 311 -5.38 23.26 -11.44
CA LYS A 311 -5.68 22.56 -10.19
C LYS A 311 -4.47 22.54 -9.26
N HIS A 312 -4.51 23.35 -8.20
CA HIS A 312 -3.41 23.48 -7.24
C HIS A 312 -3.51 22.53 -6.04
N PHE A 313 -4.73 22.07 -5.71
CA PHE A 313 -5.01 21.15 -4.61
C PHE A 313 -6.32 20.40 -4.84
N CYS A 314 -6.56 19.37 -4.05
CA CYS A 314 -7.85 18.70 -3.96
C CYS A 314 -8.45 18.95 -2.56
N THR A 315 -9.68 19.44 -2.50
CA THR A 315 -10.42 19.51 -1.24
C THR A 315 -10.95 18.12 -0.90
N VAL A 316 -10.69 17.65 0.32
CA VAL A 316 -11.22 16.39 0.83
C VAL A 316 -12.06 16.68 2.07
N ILE A 317 -13.33 16.28 2.00
CA ILE A 317 -14.31 16.44 3.07
C ILE A 317 -14.70 15.05 3.55
N ASP A 318 -14.25 14.67 4.74
CA ASP A 318 -14.58 13.39 5.38
C ASP A 318 -15.70 13.59 6.40
N ILE A 319 -16.76 12.80 6.28
CA ILE A 319 -17.78 12.69 7.33
C ILE A 319 -17.32 11.61 8.31
N VAL A 320 -16.96 12.02 9.52
CA VAL A 320 -16.37 11.17 10.54
C VAL A 320 -17.24 11.06 11.77
N ASP A 321 -17.16 9.95 12.50
CA ASP A 321 -17.89 9.80 13.75
C ASP A 321 -17.34 10.72 14.85
N ARG A 322 -18.23 11.29 15.64
CA ARG A 322 -17.88 12.12 16.80
C ARG A 322 -17.31 11.28 17.94
N THR A 323 -17.79 10.07 18.11
CA THR A 323 -17.46 9.17 19.22
C THR A 323 -16.16 8.39 19.02
N THR A 324 -15.33 8.72 18.12
CA THR A 324 -14.09 8.18 17.57
C THR A 324 -13.26 7.25 18.46
N HIS A 325 -13.84 6.26 19.09
CA HIS A 325 -13.02 5.33 19.83
C HIS A 325 -12.41 4.24 18.95
N GLN A 326 -12.85 4.04 17.72
CA GLN A 326 -12.33 2.93 16.92
C GLN A 326 -12.43 3.12 15.40
N LEU A 327 -11.35 2.80 14.69
CA LEU A 327 -11.30 2.06 13.44
C LEU A 327 -11.61 2.83 12.14
N GLN A 328 -12.13 4.04 12.15
CA GLN A 328 -12.34 4.79 10.92
C GLN A 328 -11.02 5.35 10.38
N TYR A 329 -10.76 5.16 9.10
CA TYR A 329 -9.67 5.84 8.40
C TYR A 329 -10.17 7.14 7.77
N GLY A 330 -9.44 8.22 8.04
CA GLY A 330 -9.47 9.50 7.34
C GLY A 330 -8.10 9.81 6.74
N ALA A 331 -7.94 10.98 6.11
CA ALA A 331 -6.65 11.35 5.53
C ALA A 331 -5.54 11.51 6.59
N CYS A 332 -5.90 11.92 7.82
CA CYS A 332 -4.94 12.05 8.91
C CYS A 332 -4.38 10.70 9.35
N GLU A 333 -5.26 9.73 9.61
CA GLU A 333 -4.87 8.37 9.99
C GLU A 333 -4.11 7.68 8.86
N PHE A 334 -4.52 7.93 7.62
CA PHE A 334 -3.84 7.39 6.45
C PHE A 334 -2.45 8.01 6.24
N ALA A 335 -2.26 9.28 6.62
CA ALA A 335 -0.96 9.94 6.63
C ALA A 335 -0.08 9.54 7.84
N GLY A 336 -0.56 8.71 8.76
CA GLY A 336 0.17 8.30 9.96
C GLY A 336 0.14 9.32 11.10
N LEU A 337 -0.74 10.31 11.03
CA LEU A 337 -0.94 11.27 12.12
C LEU A 337 -1.68 10.64 13.31
N PRO A 338 -1.52 11.17 14.52
CA PRO A 338 -2.23 10.70 15.70
C PRO A 338 -3.75 10.69 15.51
N ARG A 339 -4.44 9.74 16.13
CA ARG A 339 -5.91 9.69 16.07
C ARG A 339 -6.55 10.95 16.60
N GLY A 340 -7.59 11.42 15.90
CA GLY A 340 -8.29 12.65 16.24
C GLY A 340 -7.53 13.92 15.87
N TRP A 341 -6.51 13.81 15.04
CA TRP A 341 -5.77 14.95 14.47
C TRP A 341 -6.70 15.88 13.67
N ARG A 342 -6.43 17.19 13.74
CA ARG A 342 -7.24 18.23 13.10
C ARG A 342 -6.37 19.05 12.15
N SER A 343 -6.38 18.70 10.88
CA SER A 343 -5.59 19.42 9.85
C SER A 343 -6.17 20.80 9.51
N ARG A 344 -7.45 21.06 9.77
CA ARG A 344 -8.10 22.37 9.57
C ARG A 344 -7.83 22.98 8.19
N GLY A 345 -7.93 22.18 7.13
CA GLY A 345 -7.66 22.61 5.76
C GLY A 345 -6.21 22.44 5.29
N ARG A 346 -5.29 22.07 6.19
CA ARG A 346 -3.89 21.74 5.80
C ARG A 346 -3.82 20.36 5.17
N ASP A 347 -2.68 20.06 4.51
CA ASP A 347 -2.40 18.76 3.93
C ASP A 347 -1.88 17.79 5.00
N PRO A 348 -2.61 16.70 5.33
CA PRO A 348 -2.21 15.74 6.35
C PRO A 348 -0.86 15.08 6.08
N PHE A 349 -0.48 14.88 4.81
CA PHE A 349 0.80 14.27 4.44
C PHE A 349 1.97 15.21 4.74
N ARG A 350 1.78 16.52 4.50
CA ARG A 350 2.76 17.54 4.87
C ARG A 350 2.84 17.72 6.38
N GLU A 351 1.71 17.71 7.08
CA GLU A 351 1.66 17.76 8.54
C GLU A 351 2.36 16.55 9.17
N SER A 352 2.13 15.35 8.66
CA SER A 352 2.82 14.14 9.10
C SER A 352 4.33 14.25 8.94
N ARG A 353 4.78 14.81 7.81
CA ARG A 353 6.20 15.05 7.57
C ARG A 353 6.78 16.09 8.53
N ALA A 354 6.08 17.20 8.77
CA ALA A 354 6.50 18.22 9.70
C ALA A 354 6.59 17.68 11.14
N LEU A 355 5.55 16.98 11.60
CA LEU A 355 5.56 16.29 12.90
C LEU A 355 6.72 15.29 12.99
N GLY A 356 6.97 14.59 11.89
CA GLY A 356 8.08 13.67 11.78
C GLY A 356 9.46 14.32 11.90
N ARG A 357 9.63 15.62 11.76
CA ARG A 357 10.89 16.37 11.93
C ARG A 357 11.14 16.80 13.37
N VAL A 358 10.08 16.93 14.16
CA VAL A 358 10.20 17.37 15.56
C VAL A 358 11.05 16.40 16.37
N ARG A 359 12.00 16.95 17.13
CA ARG A 359 12.90 16.22 18.00
C ARG A 359 12.95 16.92 19.35
N VAL A 360 12.76 16.14 20.40
CA VAL A 360 12.94 16.57 21.77
C VAL A 360 13.74 15.49 22.51
N ASN A 361 14.59 15.91 23.44
CA ASN A 361 15.42 15.01 24.25
C ASN A 361 14.81 14.68 25.62
N ASP A 362 13.59 15.16 25.87
CA ASP A 362 12.83 14.93 27.09
C ASP A 362 11.67 13.94 26.84
N PRO A 363 11.53 12.84 27.63
CA PRO A 363 10.51 11.83 27.45
C PRO A 363 9.07 12.34 27.66
N ASP A 364 8.87 13.27 28.60
CA ASP A 364 7.54 13.82 28.91
C ASP A 364 7.10 14.79 27.81
N ALA A 365 8.01 15.63 27.32
CA ALA A 365 7.80 16.48 26.17
C ALA A 365 7.45 15.63 24.92
N PHE A 366 8.17 14.53 24.69
CA PHE A 366 7.86 13.61 23.61
C PHE A 366 6.47 12.98 23.76
N ALA A 367 6.11 12.54 24.96
CA ALA A 367 4.79 11.99 25.24
C ALA A 367 3.67 13.03 25.05
N ALA A 368 3.90 14.30 25.41
CA ALA A 368 2.97 15.41 25.19
C ALA A 368 2.76 15.68 23.68
N ILE A 369 3.85 15.75 22.91
CA ILE A 369 3.78 15.93 21.44
C ILE A 369 3.00 14.80 20.78
N ARG A 370 3.15 13.58 21.22
CA ARG A 370 2.37 12.42 20.71
C ARG A 370 0.89 12.49 21.05
N LYS A 371 0.49 13.22 22.08
CA LYS A 371 -0.91 13.46 22.45
C LYS A 371 -1.51 14.66 21.74
N ALA A 372 -0.73 15.50 21.08
CA ALA A 372 -1.18 16.63 20.29
C ALA A 372 -2.21 16.22 19.24
N ARG A 373 -3.10 17.14 18.90
CA ARG A 373 -4.19 16.90 17.94
C ARG A 373 -4.12 17.81 16.72
N SER A 374 -3.15 18.70 16.65
CA SER A 374 -2.88 19.60 15.51
C SER A 374 -1.42 20.04 15.51
N LEU A 375 -0.92 20.60 14.40
CA LEU A 375 0.39 21.26 14.38
C LEU A 375 0.41 22.48 15.30
N ASP A 376 -0.71 23.16 15.46
CA ASP A 376 -0.80 24.31 16.37
C ASP A 376 -0.54 23.85 17.81
N ASP A 377 -1.16 22.72 18.25
CA ASP A 377 -0.90 22.15 19.57
C ASP A 377 0.58 21.77 19.75
N VAL A 378 1.22 21.23 18.70
CA VAL A 378 2.67 20.88 18.73
C VAL A 378 3.51 22.14 18.84
N GLN A 379 3.18 23.19 18.10
CA GLN A 379 3.91 24.44 18.12
C GLN A 379 3.80 25.11 19.49
N ASP A 380 2.60 25.14 20.09
CA ASP A 380 2.38 25.66 21.42
C ASP A 380 3.19 24.90 22.47
N LEU A 381 3.23 23.56 22.36
CA LEU A 381 4.06 22.71 23.23
C LEU A 381 5.55 23.05 23.07
N LEU A 382 6.04 23.15 21.82
CA LEU A 382 7.45 23.48 21.55
C LEU A 382 7.81 24.87 22.09
N MET A 383 6.90 25.86 21.97
CA MET A 383 7.14 27.22 22.50
C MET A 383 7.16 27.26 24.04
N ALA A 384 6.49 26.32 24.70
CA ALA A 384 6.46 26.20 26.15
C ALA A 384 7.64 25.43 26.73
N LEU A 385 8.39 24.68 25.91
CA LEU A 385 9.55 23.90 26.35
C LEU A 385 10.79 24.79 26.47
N PRO A 386 11.71 24.47 27.42
CA PRO A 386 13.04 25.07 27.44
C PRO A 386 13.79 24.79 26.13
N PRO A 387 14.54 25.76 25.59
CA PRO A 387 15.25 25.58 24.30
C PRO A 387 16.19 24.37 24.27
N GLU A 388 16.81 24.04 25.41
CA GLU A 388 17.70 22.90 25.57
C GLU A 388 17.01 21.53 25.43
N VAL A 389 15.68 21.50 25.52
CA VAL A 389 14.87 20.29 25.33
C VAL A 389 14.55 20.08 23.85
N ILE A 390 14.57 21.13 23.05
CA ILE A 390 14.17 21.08 21.64
C ILE A 390 15.43 20.86 20.78
N VAL A 391 15.51 19.69 20.13
CA VAL A 391 16.60 19.35 19.21
C VAL A 391 16.28 19.82 17.78
N ALA A 392 15.02 19.66 17.36
CA ALA A 392 14.55 20.18 16.07
C ALA A 392 13.06 20.51 16.13
N GLY A 393 12.67 21.63 15.51
CA GLY A 393 11.30 22.11 15.38
C GLY A 393 10.54 21.48 14.21
N LEU A 394 9.37 22.06 13.90
CA LEU A 394 8.49 21.59 12.82
C LEU A 394 9.07 21.76 11.41
N ASP A 395 9.95 22.74 11.21
CA ASP A 395 10.69 23.01 9.97
C ASP A 395 11.87 22.05 9.77
N GLY A 396 12.28 21.36 10.84
CA GLY A 396 13.44 20.46 10.82
C GLY A 396 14.78 21.17 10.95
N GLU A 397 14.76 22.49 11.10
CA GLU A 397 15.97 23.24 11.38
C GLU A 397 16.41 22.97 12.82
N PRO A 398 17.70 22.72 13.06
CA PRO A 398 18.22 22.64 14.41
C PRO A 398 18.00 23.99 15.10
N VAL A 399 17.38 23.96 16.28
CA VAL A 399 17.30 25.18 17.11
C VAL A 399 18.74 25.62 17.42
N PRO A 400 19.13 26.90 17.18
CA PRO A 400 20.52 27.33 17.18
C PRO A 400 21.22 27.34 18.57
N TYR A 401 20.83 26.46 19.45
CA TYR A 401 21.39 26.33 20.81
C TYR A 401 21.70 24.88 21.18
N TYR A 402 22.40 24.18 20.30
CA TYR A 402 23.06 22.95 20.72
C TYR A 402 24.53 23.08 20.36
N GLU A 403 25.35 23.42 21.35
CA GLU A 403 26.75 23.00 21.28
C GLU A 403 26.71 21.47 21.16
N PRO A 404 27.30 20.89 20.11
CA PRO A 404 27.42 19.44 20.06
C PRO A 404 28.12 19.03 21.34
N VAL A 405 27.46 18.17 22.13
CA VAL A 405 28.15 17.46 23.21
C VAL A 405 29.38 16.89 22.53
N LYS A 406 30.55 17.37 22.94
CA LYS A 406 31.81 16.89 22.43
C LYS A 406 31.76 15.37 22.48
N ALA A 407 32.09 14.74 21.38
CA ALA A 407 32.16 13.29 21.21
C ALA A 407 33.20 12.59 22.13
N ASP A 408 33.61 13.22 23.21
CA ASP A 408 34.64 12.76 24.16
C ASP A 408 34.08 11.88 25.31
N ALA A 409 32.75 11.71 25.37
CA ALA A 409 32.17 10.66 26.19
C ALA A 409 31.79 9.49 25.26
N GLU A 410 32.57 8.44 25.25
CA GLU A 410 32.12 7.14 24.73
C GLU A 410 30.71 6.89 25.27
N PRO A 411 29.67 6.83 24.42
CA PRO A 411 28.34 6.54 24.91
C PRO A 411 28.45 5.18 25.63
N ASP A 412 27.98 5.11 26.87
CA ASP A 412 28.01 3.85 27.62
C ASP A 412 27.27 2.82 26.73
N ARG A 413 28.08 1.98 26.07
CA ARG A 413 27.65 0.99 25.10
C ARG A 413 26.53 0.12 25.64
N LYS A 414 26.57 -0.13 26.94
CA LYS A 414 25.60 -0.95 27.66
C LYS A 414 24.28 -0.21 27.89
N GLN A 415 24.33 1.09 28.12
CA GLN A 415 23.15 1.93 28.33
C GLN A 415 22.43 2.14 26.99
N SER A 416 23.16 2.36 25.92
CA SER A 416 22.62 2.49 24.55
C SER A 416 22.03 1.18 24.02
N GLU A 417 22.66 0.03 24.30
CA GLU A 417 22.11 -1.29 23.97
C GLU A 417 20.80 -1.57 24.75
N ASN A 418 20.74 -1.19 26.01
CA ASN A 418 19.55 -1.36 26.83
C ASN A 418 18.40 -0.46 26.34
N ALA A 419 18.68 0.80 25.97
CA ALA A 419 17.72 1.71 25.40
C ALA A 419 17.18 1.18 24.05
N LEU A 420 18.07 0.67 23.21
CA LEU A 420 17.72 0.05 21.93
C LEU A 420 16.82 -1.18 22.13
N ARG A 421 17.17 -2.07 23.06
CA ARG A 421 16.37 -3.25 23.41
C ARG A 421 15.02 -2.87 23.99
N HIS A 422 14.95 -1.80 24.77
CA HIS A 422 13.70 -1.30 25.34
C HIS A 422 12.77 -0.76 24.24
N LEU A 423 13.27 0.07 23.36
CA LEU A 423 12.51 0.62 22.21
C LEU A 423 12.00 -0.49 21.28
N LEU A 424 12.84 -1.48 20.99
CA LEU A 424 12.46 -2.62 20.15
C LEU A 424 11.38 -3.48 20.80
N ARG A 425 11.42 -3.68 22.14
CA ARG A 425 10.36 -4.38 22.89
C ARG A 425 9.05 -3.60 22.88
N GLN A 426 9.09 -2.29 23.08
CA GLN A 426 7.89 -1.43 22.99
C GLN A 426 7.24 -1.48 21.61
N ALA A 427 8.03 -1.66 20.56
CA ALA A 427 7.56 -1.84 19.19
C ALA A 427 7.05 -3.27 18.90
N GLY A 428 7.11 -4.18 19.87
CA GLY A 428 6.72 -5.58 19.69
C GLY A 428 7.67 -6.39 18.80
N ALA A 429 8.94 -5.94 18.70
CA ALA A 429 9.96 -6.59 17.91
C ALA A 429 10.76 -7.59 18.77
N PRO A 430 10.68 -8.91 18.54
CA PRO A 430 11.50 -9.86 19.26
C PRO A 430 12.97 -9.75 18.81
N VAL A 431 13.80 -9.20 19.67
CA VAL A 431 15.24 -9.02 19.42
C VAL A 431 16.02 -10.26 19.87
N ARG A 432 16.71 -10.92 18.93
CA ARG A 432 17.59 -12.05 19.27
C ARG A 432 19.01 -11.60 19.62
N ARG A 433 19.56 -10.63 18.90
CA ARG A 433 20.91 -10.15 19.09
C ARG A 433 21.06 -8.71 18.64
N VAL A 434 21.84 -7.93 19.38
CA VAL A 434 22.29 -6.59 19.00
C VAL A 434 23.81 -6.64 18.92
N GLU A 435 24.36 -6.27 17.78
CA GLU A 435 25.79 -6.15 17.56
C GLU A 435 26.08 -4.68 17.26
N ILE A 436 27.03 -4.10 18.00
CA ILE A 436 27.45 -2.71 17.81
C ILE A 436 28.90 -2.73 17.31
N SER A 437 29.14 -2.16 16.14
CA SER A 437 30.47 -1.98 15.56
C SER A 437 30.67 -0.51 15.21
N ALA A 438 31.88 -0.02 15.47
CA ALA A 438 32.31 1.29 15.00
C ALA A 438 33.09 1.09 13.70
N GLU A 439 32.77 1.86 12.65
CA GLU A 439 33.52 1.89 11.40
C GLU A 439 33.89 3.33 11.09
N THR A 440 35.16 3.56 10.83
CA THR A 440 35.66 4.85 10.33
C THR A 440 35.44 4.91 8.83
N ILE A 441 34.68 5.90 8.35
CA ILE A 441 34.46 6.10 6.93
C ILE A 441 35.16 7.39 6.50
N GLU A 442 36.14 7.27 5.59
CA GLU A 442 36.70 8.43 4.87
C GLU A 442 35.61 9.01 3.96
N LYS A 443 35.15 10.22 4.26
CA LYS A 443 34.33 10.99 3.33
C LYS A 443 35.24 11.60 2.28
N ALA A 444 35.22 11.05 1.08
CA ALA A 444 35.74 11.74 -0.10
C ALA A 444 34.93 13.01 -0.36
N GLY A 445 35.44 14.17 0.00
CA GLY A 445 34.86 15.46 -0.37
C GLY A 445 34.98 15.72 -1.86
N PRO A 446 34.06 16.46 -2.50
CA PRO A 446 34.11 16.73 -3.95
C PRO A 446 35.20 17.70 -4.42
N ARG A 447 36.12 18.16 -3.60
CA ARG A 447 37.33 18.92 -3.97
C ARG A 447 38.30 18.98 -2.78
N GLY A 448 39.35 18.21 -2.82
CA GLY A 448 40.73 18.56 -2.36
C GLY A 448 40.98 19.11 -0.97
N ASP A 449 40.01 19.24 -0.08
CA ASP A 449 40.22 19.72 1.28
C ASP A 449 40.17 18.54 2.28
N GLN A 450 41.04 18.62 3.29
CA GLN A 450 41.34 17.56 4.26
C GLN A 450 40.12 16.81 4.74
N ALA A 451 40.17 15.49 4.58
CA ALA A 451 39.16 14.54 5.06
C ALA A 451 39.03 14.66 6.58
N ASN A 452 37.87 15.07 7.06
CA ASN A 452 37.51 14.87 8.47
C ASN A 452 37.02 13.45 8.62
N ASP A 453 37.80 12.61 9.29
CA ASP A 453 37.39 11.26 9.72
C ASP A 453 36.20 11.38 10.65
N SER A 454 35.06 10.91 10.20
CA SER A 454 33.85 10.82 11.02
C SER A 454 33.66 9.36 11.42
N GLU A 455 33.70 9.07 12.70
CA GLU A 455 33.36 7.76 13.23
C GLU A 455 31.85 7.55 13.13
N ILE A 456 31.44 6.54 12.36
CA ILE A 456 30.04 6.16 12.25
C ILE A 456 29.83 4.87 13.04
N VAL A 457 28.99 4.96 14.06
CA VAL A 457 28.59 3.78 14.84
C VAL A 457 27.48 3.05 14.09
N ARG A 458 27.78 1.83 13.63
CA ARG A 458 26.80 0.92 13.05
C ARG A 458 26.27 -0.04 14.08
N VAL A 459 24.96 -0.09 14.19
CA VAL A 459 24.27 -1.04 15.07
C VAL A 459 23.56 -2.08 14.22
N ARG A 460 23.98 -3.32 14.36
CA ARG A 460 23.33 -4.44 13.67
C ARG A 460 22.39 -5.18 14.62
N VAL A 461 21.08 -5.10 14.36
CA VAL A 461 20.04 -5.74 15.16
C VAL A 461 19.54 -7.00 14.47
N ARG A 462 19.67 -8.14 15.13
CA ARG A 462 19.09 -9.40 14.64
C ARG A 462 17.75 -9.66 15.30
N LEU A 463 16.68 -9.65 14.50
CA LEU A 463 15.31 -9.89 14.96
C LEU A 463 14.98 -11.39 15.00
N GLY A 464 14.11 -11.79 15.92
CA GLY A 464 13.77 -13.18 16.19
C GLY A 464 12.65 -13.76 15.32
N ALA A 465 11.85 -12.93 14.63
CA ALA A 465 10.75 -13.39 13.79
C ALA A 465 10.40 -12.38 12.67
N PRO A 466 9.89 -12.86 11.52
CA PRO A 466 9.69 -12.07 10.30
C PRO A 466 8.42 -11.21 10.26
N HIS A 467 7.70 -11.01 11.35
CA HIS A 467 6.35 -10.43 11.32
C HIS A 467 6.26 -8.96 11.73
N ILE A 468 7.36 -8.21 11.68
CA ILE A 468 7.29 -6.77 11.88
C ILE A 468 6.77 -6.13 10.60
N ASN A 469 5.70 -5.35 10.76
CA ASN A 469 5.10 -4.54 9.73
C ASN A 469 6.14 -3.63 9.07
N ASN A 470 6.31 -3.67 7.74
CA ASN A 470 7.29 -2.85 7.05
C ASN A 470 7.15 -1.35 7.35
N GLU A 471 5.93 -0.81 7.47
CA GLU A 471 5.72 0.58 7.89
C GLU A 471 6.11 0.82 9.35
N ARG A 472 5.82 -0.13 10.24
CA ARG A 472 6.30 -0.11 11.63
C ARG A 472 7.81 -0.32 11.74
N PHE A 473 8.37 -1.05 10.81
CA PHE A 473 9.79 -1.36 10.73
C PHE A 473 10.61 -0.17 10.23
N GLU A 474 10.18 0.50 9.15
CA GLU A 474 10.80 1.74 8.65
C GLU A 474 10.63 2.89 9.64
N TYR A 475 9.46 3.00 10.27
CA TYR A 475 9.22 3.93 11.35
C TYR A 475 10.12 3.65 12.57
N LEU A 476 10.33 2.38 12.91
CA LEU A 476 11.22 1.97 14.00
C LEU A 476 12.69 2.24 13.68
N LEU A 477 13.15 1.92 12.47
CA LEU A 477 14.48 2.24 11.96
C LEU A 477 14.77 3.73 12.09
N TRP A 478 13.88 4.53 11.57
CA TRP A 478 13.98 5.97 11.57
C TRP A 478 14.01 6.57 12.98
N HIS A 479 13.22 6.02 13.94
CA HIS A 479 13.28 6.43 15.33
C HIS A 479 14.55 5.97 16.05
N LEU A 480 15.05 4.77 15.73
CA LEU A 480 16.26 4.23 16.35
C LEU A 480 17.50 4.96 15.86
N GLU A 481 17.64 5.23 14.56
CA GLU A 481 18.76 6.00 14.03
C GLU A 481 18.82 7.41 14.62
N ARG A 482 17.67 8.00 14.88
CA ARG A 482 17.56 9.34 15.43
C ARG A 482 17.64 9.43 16.94
N ALA A 483 17.13 8.43 17.65
CA ALA A 483 17.26 8.37 19.11
C ALA A 483 18.69 8.06 19.58
N THR A 484 19.48 7.38 18.75
CA THR A 484 20.84 6.96 19.08
C THR A 484 21.92 7.75 18.36
N GLY A 485 21.58 8.48 17.27
CA GLY A 485 22.57 9.05 16.37
C GLY A 485 23.37 8.01 15.57
N TRP A 486 23.00 6.74 15.69
CA TRP A 486 23.70 5.61 15.09
C TRP A 486 23.01 5.15 13.82
N MET A 487 23.79 4.68 12.84
CA MET A 487 23.25 4.00 11.69
C MET A 487 22.80 2.59 12.09
N VAL A 488 21.49 2.35 12.15
CA VAL A 488 20.93 1.06 12.59
C VAL A 488 20.70 0.17 11.37
N GLU A 489 21.52 -0.84 11.22
CA GLU A 489 21.30 -1.91 10.26
C GLU A 489 20.65 -3.10 10.95
N PHE A 490 19.48 -3.49 10.49
CA PHE A 490 18.95 -4.78 10.89
C PHE A 490 19.73 -5.87 10.17
N ALA A 491 20.54 -6.63 10.93
CA ALA A 491 21.19 -7.80 10.38
C ALA A 491 20.09 -8.73 9.89
N ARG A 492 19.92 -8.75 8.60
CA ARG A 492 19.19 -9.81 7.95
C ARG A 492 19.92 -11.10 8.32
N PRO A 493 19.21 -12.17 8.71
CA PRO A 493 19.87 -13.45 8.96
C PRO A 493 20.71 -13.81 7.73
N ALA A 494 21.83 -14.50 7.89
CA ALA A 494 22.82 -14.79 6.85
C ALA A 494 22.26 -15.48 5.56
N ARG A 495 20.96 -15.78 5.53
CA ARG A 495 20.19 -16.25 4.37
C ARG A 495 19.25 -15.16 3.86
N THR A 496 19.77 -14.01 3.51
CA THR A 496 19.03 -12.82 3.07
C THR A 496 18.19 -13.03 1.80
N GLN A 497 18.48 -14.03 1.00
CA GLN A 497 17.64 -14.41 -0.14
C GLN A 497 16.31 -15.06 0.27
N ALA A 498 16.22 -15.65 1.46
CA ALA A 498 15.02 -16.32 1.94
C ALA A 498 13.90 -15.37 2.41
N TYR A 499 14.25 -14.15 2.80
CA TYR A 499 13.25 -13.16 3.29
C TYR A 499 12.43 -12.50 2.19
N VAL A 500 12.96 -12.52 0.99
CA VAL A 500 12.31 -11.96 -0.20
C VAL A 500 11.52 -13.02 -0.96
N ARG A 501 11.76 -14.29 -0.67
CA ARG A 501 11.05 -15.40 -1.32
C ARG A 501 9.80 -15.76 -0.52
N SER A 502 8.69 -16.00 -1.23
CA SER A 502 7.49 -16.56 -0.61
C SER A 502 7.84 -17.90 0.08
N PRO A 503 7.10 -18.31 1.14
CA PRO A 503 7.29 -19.62 1.75
C PRO A 503 7.28 -20.77 0.72
N ARG A 504 6.49 -20.62 -0.34
CA ARG A 504 6.46 -21.55 -1.47
C ARG A 504 7.78 -21.54 -2.26
N ALA A 505 8.35 -20.37 -2.54
CA ALA A 505 9.63 -20.24 -3.24
C ALA A 505 10.80 -20.79 -2.41
N ILE A 506 10.71 -20.66 -1.07
CA ILE A 506 11.67 -21.26 -0.15
C ILE A 506 11.56 -22.79 -0.19
N LEU A 507 10.34 -23.32 -0.09
CA LEU A 507 10.12 -24.76 -0.20
C LEU A 507 10.69 -25.32 -1.51
N ARG A 508 10.44 -24.62 -2.63
CA ARG A 508 10.99 -25.02 -3.94
C ARG A 508 12.52 -25.05 -3.98
N SER A 509 13.20 -24.15 -3.27
CA SER A 509 14.67 -24.13 -3.20
C SER A 509 15.28 -25.19 -2.28
N ILE A 510 14.45 -25.84 -1.47
CA ILE A 510 14.84 -26.89 -0.52
C ILE A 510 14.52 -28.27 -1.09
N LEU A 511 13.50 -28.36 -1.95
CA LEU A 511 13.08 -29.62 -2.56
C LEU A 511 14.18 -30.19 -3.45
N PRO A 512 14.44 -31.52 -3.38
CA PRO A 512 15.34 -32.23 -4.28
C PRO A 512 14.98 -32.08 -5.77
N GLU A 513 15.97 -32.27 -6.63
CA GLU A 513 15.78 -32.21 -8.08
C GLU A 513 14.78 -33.29 -8.55
N GLY A 514 13.80 -32.87 -9.35
CA GLY A 514 12.71 -33.75 -9.82
C GLY A 514 11.42 -33.66 -8.99
N GLN A 515 11.46 -33.14 -7.77
CA GLN A 515 10.26 -32.91 -6.96
C GLN A 515 9.60 -31.56 -7.29
N ARG A 516 8.26 -31.54 -7.34
CA ARG A 516 7.48 -30.34 -7.69
C ARG A 516 6.34 -30.09 -6.72
N ILE A 517 6.14 -28.81 -6.37
CA ILE A 517 5.00 -28.39 -5.55
C ILE A 517 3.75 -28.38 -6.44
N VAL A 518 2.85 -29.30 -6.20
CA VAL A 518 1.55 -29.39 -6.91
C VAL A 518 0.53 -28.43 -6.29
N LYS A 519 0.50 -28.35 -4.96
CA LYS A 519 -0.41 -27.48 -4.23
C LYS A 519 0.29 -26.89 -3.03
N PHE A 520 0.01 -25.63 -2.75
CA PHE A 520 0.53 -24.92 -1.58
C PHE A 520 -0.55 -24.05 -0.98
N ALA A 521 -0.88 -24.25 0.29
CA ALA A 521 -1.92 -23.53 0.98
C ALA A 521 -1.51 -23.24 2.43
N GLN A 522 -2.03 -22.15 2.98
CA GLN A 522 -1.91 -21.89 4.41
C GLN A 522 -2.89 -22.81 5.16
N ALA A 523 -2.40 -23.48 6.19
CA ALA A 523 -3.23 -24.31 7.06
C ALA A 523 -4.22 -23.44 7.88
N ARG A 524 -5.15 -24.07 8.60
CA ARG A 524 -6.08 -23.36 9.47
C ARG A 524 -5.38 -22.59 10.59
N SER A 525 -4.20 -23.05 11.02
CA SER A 525 -3.35 -22.28 11.94
C SER A 525 -2.52 -21.27 11.16
N LYS A 526 -2.33 -20.07 11.73
CA LYS A 526 -1.57 -18.98 11.08
C LYS A 526 -0.07 -19.29 10.93
N ASP A 527 0.42 -20.27 11.66
CA ASP A 527 1.84 -20.61 11.78
C ASP A 527 2.23 -21.85 10.99
N SER A 528 1.34 -22.37 10.15
CA SER A 528 1.61 -23.57 9.36
C SER A 528 1.09 -23.47 7.92
N VAL A 529 1.78 -24.17 7.03
CA VAL A 529 1.45 -24.30 5.60
C VAL A 529 1.39 -25.77 5.22
N ILE A 530 0.56 -26.06 4.23
CA ILE A 530 0.38 -27.41 3.67
C ILE A 530 0.90 -27.36 2.22
N ALA A 531 1.76 -28.30 1.86
CA ALA A 531 2.22 -28.44 0.48
C ALA A 531 2.04 -29.89 -0.01
N ASP A 532 1.37 -30.03 -1.15
CA ASP A 532 1.32 -31.28 -1.88
C ASP A 532 2.51 -31.28 -2.86
N VAL A 533 3.38 -32.29 -2.75
CA VAL A 533 4.60 -32.39 -3.56
C VAL A 533 4.54 -33.67 -4.39
N SER A 534 4.73 -33.55 -5.72
CA SER A 534 4.86 -34.70 -6.62
C SER A 534 6.31 -35.18 -6.69
N GLY A 535 6.51 -36.49 -6.92
CA GLY A 535 7.83 -37.08 -6.99
C GLY A 535 8.48 -37.40 -5.64
N MET A 536 7.72 -37.23 -4.55
CA MET A 536 8.17 -37.57 -3.20
C MET A 536 7.76 -39.02 -2.87
N GLN A 537 8.71 -39.83 -2.41
CA GLN A 537 8.41 -41.19 -1.96
C GLN A 537 8.04 -41.16 -0.48
N ALA A 538 6.92 -41.79 -0.12
CA ALA A 538 6.42 -41.81 1.25
C ALA A 538 7.38 -42.54 2.23
N GLU A 539 8.28 -43.33 1.70
CA GLU A 539 9.27 -44.12 2.46
C GLU A 539 10.53 -43.28 2.83
N ASP A 540 10.72 -42.10 2.23
CA ASP A 540 11.86 -41.21 2.52
C ASP A 540 11.57 -40.31 3.72
N VAL A 541 11.40 -40.91 4.89
CA VAL A 541 11.08 -40.22 6.15
C VAL A 541 12.19 -39.23 6.53
N GLU A 542 13.47 -39.60 6.34
CA GLU A 542 14.61 -38.72 6.66
C GLU A 542 14.66 -37.49 5.74
N GLY A 543 14.36 -37.68 4.44
CA GLY A 543 14.27 -36.59 3.49
C GLY A 543 13.13 -35.61 3.79
N ILE A 544 11.98 -36.15 4.17
CA ILE A 544 10.79 -35.38 4.56
C ILE A 544 11.09 -34.53 5.80
N ASP A 545 11.63 -35.13 6.86
CA ASP A 545 11.98 -34.44 8.11
C ASP A 545 13.03 -33.35 7.87
N ARG A 546 14.01 -33.60 7.00
CA ARG A 546 15.01 -32.61 6.63
C ARG A 546 14.38 -31.42 5.92
N ILE A 547 13.50 -31.65 4.93
CA ILE A 547 12.81 -30.59 4.20
C ILE A 547 11.93 -29.77 5.16
N GLN A 548 11.19 -30.41 6.05
CA GLN A 548 10.36 -29.73 7.04
C GLN A 548 11.18 -28.88 7.99
N LYS A 549 12.30 -29.38 8.47
CA LYS A 549 13.23 -28.69 9.38
C LYS A 549 13.89 -27.50 8.71
N ASP A 550 14.38 -27.67 7.49
CA ASP A 550 15.01 -26.60 6.71
C ASP A 550 14.00 -25.51 6.35
N PHE A 551 12.76 -25.90 6.02
CA PHE A 551 11.68 -24.97 5.76
C PHE A 551 11.28 -24.18 7.03
N GLN A 552 11.10 -24.84 8.15
CA GLN A 552 10.78 -24.20 9.43
C GLN A 552 11.91 -23.26 9.87
N GLN A 553 13.17 -23.68 9.69
CA GLN A 553 14.32 -22.84 10.00
C GLN A 553 14.39 -21.61 9.09
N ALA A 554 14.00 -21.75 7.83
CA ALA A 554 14.06 -20.67 6.84
C ALA A 554 12.86 -19.70 6.91
N THR A 555 11.67 -20.19 7.30
CA THR A 555 10.42 -19.41 7.26
C THR A 555 9.81 -19.10 8.63
N GLY A 556 10.17 -19.85 9.66
CA GLY A 556 9.49 -19.84 10.96
C GLY A 556 8.13 -20.53 10.96
N LEU A 557 7.67 -21.04 9.81
CA LEU A 557 6.38 -21.74 9.65
C LEU A 557 6.56 -23.24 9.72
N THR A 558 5.59 -23.92 10.31
CA THR A 558 5.53 -25.39 10.26
C THR A 558 5.03 -25.84 8.87
N LEU A 559 5.70 -26.79 8.25
CA LEU A 559 5.36 -27.34 6.94
C LEU A 559 4.72 -28.72 7.11
N GLU A 560 3.51 -28.89 6.61
CA GLU A 560 2.88 -30.20 6.42
C GLU A 560 3.05 -30.60 4.96
N LEU A 561 3.90 -31.60 4.69
CA LEU A 561 4.11 -32.17 3.36
C LEU A 561 3.12 -33.32 3.13
N ARG A 562 2.47 -33.31 1.96
CA ARG A 562 1.61 -34.39 1.49
C ARG A 562 2.18 -34.92 0.17
N GLY A 563 2.56 -36.17 0.15
CA GLY A 563 2.97 -36.85 -1.09
C GLY A 563 1.73 -37.20 -1.92
N GLN A 564 1.70 -36.86 -3.20
CA GLN A 564 0.81 -37.54 -4.13
C GLN A 564 1.44 -38.86 -4.48
N LEU A 565 0.84 -39.96 -4.03
CA LEU A 565 1.13 -41.30 -4.55
C LEU A 565 0.89 -41.27 -6.07
N ALA A 566 1.93 -41.45 -6.83
CA ALA A 566 1.81 -41.72 -8.24
C ALA A 566 1.10 -43.08 -8.40
N PHE A 567 -0.22 -43.07 -8.56
CA PHE A 567 -0.91 -44.20 -9.11
C PHE A 567 -0.54 -44.27 -10.57
N GLY A 568 0.36 -45.18 -10.89
CA GLY A 568 0.59 -45.59 -12.25
C GLY A 568 -0.69 -46.22 -12.80
N PHE A 569 -1.19 -45.66 -13.88
CA PHE A 569 -1.90 -46.33 -14.94
C PHE A 569 -1.39 -45.77 -16.26
#